data_9af91525a028a71d50c5b50f8dba5f98
#
_entry.id   9af91525a028a71d50c5b50f8dba5f98
#
_cell.length_a   1.000
_cell.length_b   1.000
_cell.length_c   1.000
_cell.angle_alpha   90.00
_cell.angle_beta   90.00
_cell.angle_gamma   90.00
#
_symmetry.space_group_name_H-M   'P 1'
#
loop_
_entity.id
_entity.type
_entity.pdbx_description
1 polymer ?
#
loop_
_entity_poly.entity_id
_entity_poly.type
_entity_poly.pdbx_seq_one_letter_code
_entity_poly.pdbx_strand_id
1 'polypeptide(L)'
;MERKLFSSYKLGDIELKNRIVMSPMTRSRAIGNIPNDLMAEYYSLRTDTGLIITEGTSPSPNGLGYSRIPGIYSKEQIEGWKKVTSAVHNKGGKIFMQIMHTGRVSHPLNMPENARILAPSAEKLEGNMWTDQKELQPYPAPEEMTAEDIQNAIDEFVKG
;
A
#
# COMPACT_ATOMS: atom_id res chain seq x y z
N MET A 1 25.55 -1.29 29.38
CA MET A 1 24.18 -0.72 29.26
C MET A 1 23.51 -1.36 28.07
N GLU A 2 22.54 -2.22 28.30
CA GLU A 2 21.80 -2.89 27.20
C GLU A 2 21.07 -1.85 26.35
N ARG A 3 21.29 -1.89 25.04
CA ARG A 3 20.65 -0.93 24.12
C ARG A 3 19.19 -1.35 23.92
N LYS A 4 18.23 -0.71 24.58
CA LYS A 4 16.79 -1.01 24.53
C LYS A 4 16.26 -1.21 23.10
N LEU A 5 16.84 -0.53 22.10
CA LEU A 5 16.45 -0.63 20.69
C LEU A 5 16.57 -2.06 20.15
N PHE A 6 17.56 -2.83 20.60
CA PHE A 6 17.83 -4.19 20.14
C PHE A 6 17.29 -5.27 21.08
N SER A 7 16.59 -4.90 22.16
CA SER A 7 15.90 -5.86 23.01
C SER A 7 14.57 -6.28 22.37
N SER A 8 14.13 -7.52 22.63
CA SER A 8 12.82 -8.01 22.19
C SER A 8 11.69 -7.14 22.77
N TYR A 9 10.55 -7.18 22.07
CA TYR A 9 9.35 -6.46 22.48
C TYR A 9 8.09 -7.27 22.18
N LYS A 10 7.20 -7.38 23.14
CA LYS A 10 5.91 -8.02 22.96
C LYS A 10 4.88 -6.99 22.48
N LEU A 11 4.43 -7.13 21.23
CA LEU A 11 3.37 -6.33 20.61
C LEU A 11 2.08 -7.16 20.55
N GLY A 12 1.17 -6.96 21.51
CA GLY A 12 0.01 -7.85 21.66
C GLY A 12 0.46 -9.29 21.85
N ASP A 13 0.06 -10.19 20.96
CA ASP A 13 0.44 -11.60 20.97
C ASP A 13 1.69 -11.92 20.13
N ILE A 14 2.29 -10.90 19.51
CA ILE A 14 3.45 -11.07 18.63
C ILE A 14 4.72 -10.67 19.39
N GLU A 15 5.73 -11.53 19.37
CA GLU A 15 7.06 -11.20 19.86
C GLU A 15 7.93 -10.68 18.70
N LEU A 16 8.43 -9.45 18.87
CA LEU A 16 9.37 -8.80 17.96
C LEU A 16 10.79 -8.98 18.50
N LYS A 17 11.73 -9.36 17.64
CA LYS A 17 13.14 -9.60 18.03
C LYS A 17 13.90 -8.32 18.42
N ASN A 18 13.41 -7.16 18.02
CA ASN A 18 13.93 -5.85 18.40
C ASN A 18 12.82 -4.80 18.22
N ARG A 19 13.10 -3.54 18.56
CA ARG A 19 12.15 -2.42 18.55
C ARG A 19 12.26 -1.53 17.31
N ILE A 20 12.92 -2.03 16.25
CA ILE A 20 13.04 -1.32 14.99
C ILE A 20 11.86 -1.72 14.11
N VAL A 21 11.13 -0.73 13.63
CA VAL A 21 10.01 -0.91 12.69
C VAL A 21 10.35 -0.23 11.38
N MET A 22 10.29 -1.00 10.27
CA MET A 22 10.31 -0.43 8.93
C MET A 22 8.97 0.22 8.66
N SER A 23 8.95 1.54 8.53
CA SER A 23 7.73 2.30 8.22
C SER A 23 7.27 2.09 6.78
N PRO A 24 5.97 2.31 6.48
CA PRO A 24 5.43 2.27 5.12
C PRO A 24 6.15 3.27 4.19
N MET A 25 6.55 2.81 3.01
CA MET A 25 7.19 3.66 2.00
C MET A 25 6.77 3.20 0.61
N THR A 26 6.03 4.03 -0.11
CA THR A 26 5.66 3.78 -1.51
C THR A 26 6.91 3.62 -2.36
N ARG A 27 7.06 2.48 -3.05
CA ARG A 27 8.23 2.16 -3.88
C ARG A 27 7.96 2.26 -5.37
N SER A 28 6.69 2.28 -5.78
CA SER A 28 6.29 2.35 -7.19
C SER A 28 6.94 1.25 -8.05
N ARG A 29 6.88 0.00 -7.60
CA ARG A 29 7.50 -1.16 -8.27
C ARG A 29 6.51 -2.28 -8.61
N ALA A 30 5.23 -2.15 -8.23
CA ALA A 30 4.18 -3.12 -8.55
C ALA A 30 3.65 -2.87 -9.97
N ILE A 31 4.31 -3.47 -10.97
CA ILE A 31 3.89 -3.38 -12.38
C ILE A 31 2.50 -4.02 -12.51
N GLY A 32 1.57 -3.31 -13.14
CA GLY A 32 0.16 -3.74 -13.21
C GLY A 32 -0.55 -3.81 -11.85
N ASN A 33 -0.02 -3.08 -10.84
CA ASN A 33 -0.49 -3.09 -9.44
C ASN A 33 -0.38 -4.47 -8.77
N ILE A 34 0.44 -5.38 -9.30
CA ILE A 34 0.68 -6.73 -8.80
C ILE A 34 2.03 -6.78 -8.08
N PRO A 35 2.08 -7.23 -6.81
CA PRO A 35 3.34 -7.51 -6.12
C PRO A 35 4.15 -8.57 -6.85
N ASN A 36 5.46 -8.37 -6.95
CA ASN A 36 6.36 -9.17 -7.77
C ASN A 36 7.61 -9.63 -7.02
N ASP A 37 8.47 -10.38 -7.70
CA ASP A 37 9.66 -10.97 -7.09
C ASP A 37 10.67 -9.90 -6.61
N LEU A 38 10.76 -8.75 -7.29
CA LEU A 38 11.59 -7.62 -6.84
C LEU A 38 11.10 -7.08 -5.48
N MET A 39 9.76 -7.01 -5.27
CA MET A 39 9.18 -6.61 -4.00
C MET A 39 9.43 -7.67 -2.93
N ALA A 40 9.34 -8.96 -3.27
CA ALA A 40 9.67 -10.05 -2.35
C ALA A 40 11.12 -9.97 -1.88
N GLU A 41 12.06 -9.75 -2.79
CA GLU A 41 13.46 -9.51 -2.48
C GLU A 41 13.64 -8.27 -1.59
N TYR A 42 13.05 -7.13 -1.99
CA TYR A 42 13.13 -5.87 -1.25
C TYR A 42 12.73 -6.00 0.22
N TYR A 43 11.59 -6.65 0.50
CA TYR A 43 11.12 -6.85 1.89
C TYR A 43 11.95 -7.91 2.62
N SER A 44 12.35 -8.99 1.95
CA SER A 44 13.14 -10.06 2.56
C SER A 44 14.55 -9.62 3.00
N LEU A 45 15.13 -8.60 2.36
CA LEU A 45 16.41 -8.01 2.75
C LEU A 45 16.33 -7.16 4.03
N ARG A 46 15.12 -6.90 4.55
CA ARG A 46 14.87 -6.02 5.71
C ARG A 46 14.36 -6.78 6.92
N THR A 47 14.45 -8.09 6.89
CA THR A 47 13.95 -8.97 7.97
C THR A 47 14.73 -8.84 9.28
N ASP A 48 15.85 -8.11 9.31
CA ASP A 48 16.57 -7.80 10.56
C ASP A 48 15.83 -6.79 11.44
N THR A 49 14.84 -6.07 10.93
CA THR A 49 13.92 -5.26 11.74
C THR A 49 12.98 -6.15 12.56
N GLY A 50 12.48 -5.63 13.67
CA GLY A 50 11.48 -6.32 14.50
C GLY A 50 10.14 -6.48 13.77
N LEU A 51 9.75 -5.46 13.00
CA LEU A 51 8.51 -5.46 12.22
C LEU A 51 8.73 -4.71 10.90
N ILE A 52 8.13 -5.22 9.84
CA ILE A 52 8.01 -4.54 8.56
C ILE A 52 6.54 -4.12 8.39
N ILE A 53 6.29 -2.86 8.00
CA ILE A 53 4.99 -2.43 7.49
C ILE A 53 5.16 -2.15 6.00
N THR A 54 4.30 -2.73 5.18
CA THR A 54 4.40 -2.61 3.72
C THR A 54 4.16 -1.19 3.24
N GLU A 55 4.53 -0.92 2.01
CA GLU A 55 4.02 0.23 1.27
C GLU A 55 2.49 0.23 1.21
N GLY A 56 1.90 1.41 1.01
CA GLY A 56 0.46 1.57 0.88
C GLY A 56 -0.10 0.68 -0.24
N THR A 57 -1.03 -0.18 0.11
CA THR A 57 -1.65 -1.19 -0.76
C THR A 57 -3.10 -0.87 -0.95
N SER A 58 -3.55 -0.74 -2.19
CA SER A 58 -4.92 -0.33 -2.48
C SER A 58 -5.92 -1.46 -2.25
N PRO A 59 -7.05 -1.20 -1.54
CA PRO A 59 -8.13 -2.17 -1.35
C PRO A 59 -9.03 -2.33 -2.57
N SER A 60 -8.94 -1.42 -3.57
CA SER A 60 -9.79 -1.41 -4.76
C SER A 60 -9.16 -0.64 -5.92
N PRO A 61 -9.72 -0.74 -7.14
CA PRO A 61 -9.32 0.12 -8.25
C PRO A 61 -9.42 1.61 -7.94
N ASN A 62 -10.47 2.04 -7.21
CA ASN A 62 -10.69 3.44 -6.83
C ASN A 62 -9.70 3.94 -5.76
N GLY A 63 -9.09 3.04 -5.02
CA GLY A 63 -8.08 3.36 -4.01
C GLY A 63 -6.68 3.61 -4.57
N LEU A 64 -6.45 3.34 -5.86
CA LEU A 64 -5.19 3.62 -6.54
C LEU A 64 -5.03 5.13 -6.80
N GLY A 65 -3.78 5.59 -6.91
CA GLY A 65 -3.50 6.99 -7.25
C GLY A 65 -2.06 7.25 -7.63
N TYR A 66 -1.10 6.70 -6.89
CA TYR A 66 0.31 6.75 -7.27
C TYR A 66 0.65 5.70 -8.33
N SER A 67 1.61 6.00 -9.20
CA SER A 67 2.09 5.05 -10.20
C SER A 67 2.59 3.76 -9.56
N ARG A 68 2.16 2.63 -10.07
CA ARG A 68 2.67 1.30 -9.74
C ARG A 68 2.67 0.96 -8.25
N ILE A 69 1.67 1.44 -7.50
CA ILE A 69 1.41 0.93 -6.15
C ILE A 69 0.69 -0.42 -6.23
N PRO A 70 0.92 -1.32 -5.28
CA PRO A 70 0.24 -2.61 -5.28
C PRO A 70 -1.22 -2.50 -4.84
N GLY A 71 -2.03 -3.46 -5.28
CA GLY A 71 -3.37 -3.70 -4.78
C GLY A 71 -3.47 -5.01 -3.98
N ILE A 72 -4.66 -5.24 -3.36
CA ILE A 72 -5.01 -6.48 -2.64
C ILE A 72 -6.41 -6.99 -3.02
N TYR A 73 -7.01 -6.47 -4.07
CA TYR A 73 -8.39 -6.73 -4.46
C TYR A 73 -8.56 -7.77 -5.58
N SER A 74 -7.47 -8.25 -6.21
CA SER A 74 -7.51 -9.31 -7.21
C SER A 74 -6.79 -10.58 -6.75
N LYS A 75 -7.11 -11.72 -7.38
CA LYS A 75 -6.44 -12.99 -7.09
C LYS A 75 -4.95 -12.93 -7.39
N GLU A 76 -4.56 -12.29 -8.49
CA GLU A 76 -3.17 -12.13 -8.92
C GLU A 76 -2.38 -11.28 -7.91
N GLN A 77 -3.00 -10.24 -7.38
CA GLN A 77 -2.41 -9.39 -6.34
C GLN A 77 -2.23 -10.16 -5.03
N ILE A 78 -3.21 -10.95 -4.62
CA ILE A 78 -3.13 -11.82 -3.43
C ILE A 78 -1.99 -12.84 -3.59
N GLU A 79 -1.89 -13.52 -4.74
CA GLU A 79 -0.79 -14.45 -5.00
C GLU A 79 0.58 -13.75 -5.03
N GLY A 80 0.65 -12.53 -5.57
CA GLY A 80 1.84 -11.70 -5.50
C GLY A 80 2.24 -11.38 -4.06
N TRP A 81 1.29 -10.98 -3.21
CA TRP A 81 1.54 -10.73 -1.79
C TRP A 81 1.95 -11.99 -1.02
N LYS A 82 1.40 -13.16 -1.34
CA LYS A 82 1.83 -14.44 -0.75
C LYS A 82 3.32 -14.72 -1.00
N LYS A 83 3.85 -14.39 -2.19
CA LYS A 83 5.30 -14.49 -2.46
C LYS A 83 6.11 -13.57 -1.55
N VAL A 84 5.66 -12.32 -1.40
CA VAL A 84 6.32 -11.32 -0.53
C VAL A 84 6.31 -11.78 0.92
N THR A 85 5.16 -12.16 1.47
CA THR A 85 5.03 -12.57 2.86
C THR A 85 5.81 -13.86 3.14
N SER A 86 5.78 -14.83 2.22
CA SER A 86 6.58 -16.05 2.33
C SER A 86 8.08 -15.75 2.35
N ALA A 87 8.56 -14.86 1.49
CA ALA A 87 9.98 -14.48 1.46
C ALA A 87 10.45 -13.84 2.78
N VAL A 88 9.58 -13.04 3.41
CA VAL A 88 9.83 -12.43 4.72
C VAL A 88 9.77 -13.48 5.85
N HIS A 89 8.71 -14.29 5.88
CA HIS A 89 8.51 -15.29 6.93
C HIS A 89 9.59 -16.38 6.92
N ASN A 90 10.04 -16.82 5.74
CA ASN A 90 11.12 -17.81 5.60
C ASN A 90 12.45 -17.34 6.21
N LYS A 91 12.63 -16.02 6.37
CA LYS A 91 13.77 -15.42 7.08
C LYS A 91 13.46 -15.01 8.53
N GLY A 92 12.32 -15.48 9.08
CA GLY A 92 11.89 -15.18 10.44
C GLY A 92 11.41 -13.75 10.69
N GLY A 93 11.17 -12.98 9.61
CA GLY A 93 10.64 -11.61 9.68
C GLY A 93 9.14 -11.58 10.02
N LYS A 94 8.69 -10.46 10.56
CA LYS A 94 7.27 -10.13 10.77
C LYS A 94 6.88 -9.00 9.84
N ILE A 95 5.72 -9.13 9.17
CA ILE A 95 5.26 -8.15 8.20
C ILE A 95 3.77 -7.92 8.35
N PHE A 96 3.36 -6.64 8.37
CA PHE A 96 1.98 -6.17 8.31
C PHE A 96 1.75 -5.38 7.03
N MET A 97 0.55 -5.44 6.51
CA MET A 97 0.16 -4.67 5.34
C MET A 97 -0.45 -3.33 5.77
N GLN A 98 -0.02 -2.24 5.13
CA GLN A 98 -0.74 -0.98 5.17
C GLN A 98 -1.77 -0.97 4.05
N ILE A 99 -3.06 -0.98 4.38
CA ILE A 99 -4.14 -0.77 3.42
C ILE A 99 -4.37 0.74 3.29
N MET A 100 -4.40 1.25 2.05
CA MET A 100 -4.46 2.67 1.77
C MET A 100 -5.36 2.97 0.58
N HIS A 101 -6.30 3.90 0.76
CA HIS A 101 -7.05 4.53 -0.33
C HIS A 101 -6.54 5.96 -0.51
N THR A 102 -6.10 6.33 -1.71
CA THR A 102 -5.44 7.63 -1.96
C THR A 102 -6.42 8.81 -2.05
N GLY A 103 -7.71 8.53 -2.25
CA GLY A 103 -8.72 9.57 -2.34
C GLY A 103 -8.42 10.56 -3.48
N ARG A 104 -8.52 11.85 -3.18
CA ARG A 104 -8.24 12.94 -4.16
C ARG A 104 -6.77 13.04 -4.58
N VAL A 105 -5.84 12.37 -3.87
CA VAL A 105 -4.42 12.32 -4.22
C VAL A 105 -4.22 11.24 -5.27
N SER A 106 -4.85 11.40 -6.44
CA SER A 106 -4.92 10.41 -7.51
C SER A 106 -4.85 11.08 -8.89
N HIS A 107 -4.53 10.27 -9.89
CA HIS A 107 -4.61 10.69 -11.28
C HIS A 107 -5.12 9.53 -12.16
N PRO A 108 -6.02 9.76 -13.15
CA PRO A 108 -6.61 8.69 -13.97
C PRO A 108 -5.57 7.85 -14.71
N LEU A 109 -4.44 8.47 -15.13
CA LEU A 109 -3.35 7.75 -15.80
C LEU A 109 -2.62 6.72 -14.90
N ASN A 110 -2.83 6.75 -13.59
CA ASN A 110 -2.27 5.79 -12.64
C ASN A 110 -3.29 4.73 -12.19
N MET A 111 -4.50 4.75 -12.74
CA MET A 111 -5.63 3.93 -12.34
C MET A 111 -6.15 3.13 -13.55
N PRO A 112 -6.87 2.02 -13.34
CA PRO A 112 -7.61 1.36 -14.41
C PRO A 112 -8.66 2.29 -15.05
N GLU A 113 -9.00 2.04 -16.31
CA GLU A 113 -9.87 2.91 -17.12
C GLU A 113 -11.24 3.21 -16.48
N ASN A 114 -11.81 2.27 -15.74
CA ASN A 114 -13.12 2.41 -15.10
C ASN A 114 -13.05 2.86 -13.64
N ALA A 115 -11.87 3.20 -13.12
CA ALA A 115 -11.72 3.66 -11.75
C ALA A 115 -12.09 5.13 -11.61
N ARG A 116 -12.72 5.48 -10.49
CA ARG A 116 -13.17 6.83 -10.15
C ARG A 116 -12.27 7.43 -9.07
N ILE A 117 -11.98 8.71 -9.16
CA ILE A 117 -11.29 9.44 -8.09
C ILE A 117 -12.35 9.96 -7.14
N LEU A 118 -12.49 9.29 -6.00
CA LEU A 118 -13.52 9.56 -5.00
C LEU A 118 -12.92 10.25 -3.78
N ALA A 119 -13.62 11.26 -3.26
CA ALA A 119 -13.22 11.95 -2.04
C ALA A 119 -14.47 12.46 -1.29
N PRO A 120 -14.36 12.84 0.01
CA PRO A 120 -15.49 13.37 0.77
C PRO A 120 -16.09 14.67 0.22
N SER A 121 -15.37 15.36 -0.66
CA SER A 121 -15.84 16.55 -1.38
C SER A 121 -15.17 16.64 -2.73
N ALA A 122 -15.78 17.34 -3.70
CA ALA A 122 -15.24 17.54 -5.06
C ALA A 122 -14.11 18.59 -5.12
N GLU A 123 -13.51 18.95 -3.99
CA GLU A 123 -12.46 19.98 -3.92
C GLU A 123 -11.16 19.47 -4.55
N LYS A 124 -10.67 20.19 -5.54
CA LYS A 124 -9.45 19.88 -6.28
C LYS A 124 -8.20 20.25 -5.45
N LEU A 125 -7.19 19.38 -5.50
CA LEU A 125 -5.86 19.71 -4.96
C LEU A 125 -5.08 20.61 -5.91
N GLU A 126 -4.26 21.47 -5.33
CA GLU A 126 -3.19 22.18 -6.05
C GLU A 126 -1.97 21.27 -6.22
N GLY A 127 -1.19 21.51 -7.30
CA GLY A 127 0.02 20.75 -7.59
C GLY A 127 -0.17 19.65 -8.62
N ASN A 128 0.80 18.73 -8.68
CA ASN A 128 0.89 17.73 -9.73
C ASN A 128 1.15 16.34 -9.15
N MET A 129 0.65 15.32 -9.87
CA MET A 129 0.90 13.91 -9.65
C MET A 129 1.82 13.37 -10.74
N TRP A 130 2.81 12.58 -10.35
CA TRP A 130 3.61 11.82 -11.33
C TRP A 130 2.79 10.70 -11.97
N THR A 131 2.90 10.62 -13.30
CA THR A 131 2.31 9.53 -14.11
C THR A 131 3.38 8.93 -15.02
N ASP A 132 3.33 7.63 -15.24
CA ASP A 132 4.32 6.94 -16.09
C ASP A 132 4.18 7.32 -17.58
N GLN A 133 2.97 7.72 -17.99
CA GLN A 133 2.67 8.02 -19.40
C GLN A 133 2.99 9.46 -19.78
N LYS A 134 2.83 10.42 -18.86
CA LYS A 134 2.91 11.86 -19.16
C LYS A 134 3.65 12.66 -18.08
N GLU A 135 4.45 12.00 -17.24
CA GLU A 135 5.21 12.63 -16.17
C GLU A 135 4.30 13.41 -15.19
N LEU A 136 4.67 14.61 -14.79
CA LEU A 136 3.89 15.43 -13.87
C LEU A 136 2.63 15.98 -14.53
N GLN A 137 1.48 15.62 -14.01
CA GLN A 137 0.17 16.07 -14.44
C GLN A 137 -0.58 16.74 -13.29
N PRO A 138 -1.35 17.83 -13.56
CA PRO A 138 -2.12 18.49 -12.52
C PRO A 138 -3.17 17.54 -11.94
N TYR A 139 -3.40 17.61 -10.61
CA TYR A 139 -4.48 16.85 -10.01
C TYR A 139 -5.82 17.20 -10.66
N PRO A 140 -6.66 16.20 -11.02
CA PRO A 140 -8.04 16.45 -11.42
C PRO A 140 -8.90 16.77 -10.19
N ALA A 141 -10.09 17.32 -10.42
CA ALA A 141 -11.11 17.38 -9.38
C ALA A 141 -11.63 15.95 -9.11
N PRO A 142 -11.75 15.54 -7.85
CA PRO A 142 -12.38 14.27 -7.51
C PRO A 142 -13.90 14.37 -7.63
N GLU A 143 -14.57 13.24 -7.67
CA GLU A 143 -16.02 13.14 -7.47
C GLU A 143 -16.32 13.09 -5.96
N GLU A 144 -17.37 13.79 -5.52
CA GLU A 144 -17.86 13.69 -4.15
C GLU A 144 -18.52 12.32 -3.94
N MET A 145 -18.14 11.65 -2.85
CA MET A 145 -18.66 10.33 -2.50
C MET A 145 -20.14 10.42 -2.11
N THR A 146 -20.94 9.55 -2.71
CA THR A 146 -22.30 9.25 -2.24
C THR A 146 -22.26 8.37 -0.99
N ALA A 147 -23.38 8.21 -0.30
CA ALA A 147 -23.50 7.26 0.82
C ALA A 147 -23.18 5.82 0.39
N GLU A 148 -23.51 5.45 -0.85
CA GLU A 148 -23.17 4.15 -1.43
C GLU A 148 -21.67 4.01 -1.66
N ASP A 149 -21.01 5.04 -2.20
CA ASP A 149 -19.55 5.04 -2.38
C ASP A 149 -18.81 4.89 -1.04
N ILE A 150 -19.31 5.53 0.03
CA ILE A 150 -18.74 5.41 1.38
C ILE A 150 -18.87 3.96 1.89
N GLN A 151 -20.07 3.35 1.75
CA GLN A 151 -20.28 1.97 2.18
C GLN A 151 -19.41 1.01 1.37
N ASN A 152 -19.30 1.19 0.05
CA ASN A 152 -18.43 0.39 -0.80
C ASN A 152 -16.96 0.48 -0.36
N ALA A 153 -16.46 1.69 -0.06
CA ALA A 153 -15.10 1.87 0.43
C ALA A 153 -14.87 1.12 1.77
N ILE A 154 -15.82 1.17 2.71
CA ILE A 154 -15.76 0.41 3.96
C ILE A 154 -15.64 -1.09 3.66
N ASP A 155 -16.50 -1.61 2.78
CA ASP A 155 -16.52 -3.02 2.41
C ASP A 155 -15.22 -3.45 1.71
N GLU A 156 -14.63 -2.59 0.90
CA GLU A 156 -13.33 -2.81 0.25
C GLU A 156 -12.19 -2.94 1.27
N PHE A 157 -12.15 -2.07 2.29
CA PHE A 157 -11.18 -2.17 3.38
C PHE A 157 -11.37 -3.43 4.24
N VAL A 158 -12.62 -3.89 4.43
CA VAL A 158 -12.92 -5.12 5.19
C VAL A 158 -12.49 -6.38 4.43
N LYS A 159 -12.53 -6.34 3.09
CA LYS A 159 -12.13 -7.47 2.23
C LYS A 159 -10.62 -7.59 2.05
N GLY A 160 -9.88 -6.46 2.09
CA GLY A 160 -8.42 -6.43 1.99
C GLY A 160 -7.74 -6.89 3.28
#